data_a9dda34e3af7bae02ab9ef1997aba7d6
#
_entry.id   a9dda34e3af7bae02ab9ef1997aba7d6
#
_cell.length_a   1.000
_cell.length_b   1.000
_cell.length_c   1.000
_cell.angle_alpha   90.00
_cell.angle_beta   90.00
_cell.angle_gamma   90.00
#
_symmetry.space_group_name_H-M   'P 1'
#
loop_
_entity.id
_entity.type
_entity.pdbx_description
1 polymer ?
#
loop_
_entity_poly.entity_id
_entity_poly.type
_entity_poly.pdbx_seq_one_letter_code
_entity_poly.pdbx_strand_id
1 'polypeptide(L)'
;EQKLLDQSKKDLKDHKALTAKIDELLTNYDIKELKTNKEKAASVAAKISELNLELQRIEDKASSLNDPEFLRGCKCLREAEAALEQKPDVVEKIDIFTDQYESYDAPKISKMIDQHASLEKKKDDTARAIVRSELSIAKAENNINSLGSSLKALQTKETSYEENKEAIENLERLMAERDEEQQKADKTKKR
;
A
#
# COMPACT_ATOMS: atom_id res chain seq x y z
N GLU A 1 -10.09 28.69 0.77
CA GLU A 1 -9.37 27.98 -0.31
C GLU A 1 -7.85 28.06 -0.12
N GLN A 2 -7.24 29.25 0.16
CA GLN A 2 -5.80 29.39 0.31
C GLN A 2 -5.22 28.47 1.41
N LYS A 3 -5.86 28.38 2.58
CA LYS A 3 -5.46 27.49 3.67
C LYS A 3 -5.50 26.01 3.25
N LEU A 4 -6.48 25.64 2.45
CA LEU A 4 -6.60 24.26 1.91
C LEU A 4 -5.47 23.96 0.94
N LEU A 5 -5.14 24.91 0.07
CA LEU A 5 -4.03 24.79 -0.87
C LEU A 5 -2.69 24.62 -0.14
N ASP A 6 -2.44 25.45 0.89
CA ASP A 6 -1.19 25.40 1.66
C ASP A 6 -1.05 24.07 2.42
N GLN A 7 -2.16 23.59 3.01
CA GLN A 7 -2.17 22.29 3.69
C GLN A 7 -1.90 21.14 2.69
N SER A 8 -2.59 21.13 1.53
CA SER A 8 -2.39 20.09 0.52
C SER A 8 -0.97 20.10 -0.06
N LYS A 9 -0.34 21.26 -0.20
CA LYS A 9 1.07 21.38 -0.62
C LYS A 9 2.02 20.82 0.43
N LYS A 10 1.75 21.05 1.71
CA LYS A 10 2.51 20.46 2.82
C LYS A 10 2.38 18.94 2.82
N ASP A 11 1.15 18.43 2.77
CA ASP A 11 0.88 16.98 2.76
C ASP A 11 1.59 16.30 1.57
N LEU A 12 1.57 16.92 0.39
CA LEU A 12 2.29 16.43 -0.79
C LEU A 12 3.79 16.32 -0.55
N LYS A 13 4.40 17.33 0.07
CA LYS A 13 5.83 17.34 0.42
C LYS A 13 6.16 16.22 1.42
N ASP A 14 5.33 16.06 2.44
CA ASP A 14 5.53 15.03 3.48
C ASP A 14 5.39 13.63 2.89
N HIS A 15 4.41 13.39 2.02
CA HIS A 15 4.26 12.11 1.32
C HIS A 15 5.43 11.81 0.38
N LYS A 16 5.94 12.78 -0.38
CA LYS A 16 7.13 12.59 -1.23
C LYS A 16 8.38 12.26 -0.40
N ALA A 17 8.56 12.91 0.74
CA ALA A 17 9.66 12.61 1.66
C ALA A 17 9.52 11.20 2.27
N LEU A 18 8.32 10.78 2.59
CA LEU A 18 8.05 9.43 3.10
C LEU A 18 8.34 8.37 2.03
N THR A 19 7.93 8.59 0.77
CA THR A 19 8.23 7.68 -0.34
C THR A 19 9.73 7.50 -0.51
N ALA A 20 10.51 8.58 -0.49
CA ALA A 20 11.97 8.50 -0.61
C ALA A 20 12.61 7.66 0.51
N LYS A 21 12.13 7.80 1.75
CA LYS A 21 12.60 6.97 2.89
C LYS A 21 12.21 5.50 2.72
N ILE A 22 11.02 5.22 2.21
CA ILE A 22 10.60 3.83 1.95
C ILE A 22 11.46 3.22 0.85
N ASP A 23 11.75 3.97 -0.21
CA ASP A 23 12.62 3.50 -1.30
C ASP A 23 14.03 3.19 -0.79
N GLU A 24 14.59 4.05 0.05
CA GLU A 24 15.88 3.79 0.71
C GLU A 24 15.85 2.50 1.56
N LEU A 25 14.78 2.30 2.33
CA LEU A 25 14.64 1.08 3.13
C LEU A 25 14.50 -0.18 2.27
N LEU A 26 13.78 -0.09 1.14
CA LEU A 26 13.62 -1.21 0.21
C LEU A 26 14.93 -1.63 -0.44
N THR A 27 15.88 -0.72 -0.67
CA THR A 27 17.19 -1.07 -1.22
C THR A 27 18.03 -1.96 -0.32
N ASN A 28 17.71 -2.02 0.99
CA ASN A 28 18.39 -2.88 1.95
C ASN A 28 17.97 -4.36 1.84
N TYR A 29 16.98 -4.69 1.01
CA TYR A 29 16.48 -6.05 0.83
C TYR A 29 16.80 -6.56 -0.58
N ASP A 30 17.65 -7.58 -0.69
CA ASP A 30 17.69 -8.40 -1.90
C ASP A 30 16.56 -9.43 -1.86
N ILE A 31 15.38 -9.00 -2.27
CA ILE A 31 14.17 -9.84 -2.24
C ILE A 31 14.28 -11.09 -3.11
N LYS A 32 15.09 -11.05 -4.18
CA LYS A 32 15.30 -12.21 -5.05
C LYS A 32 16.12 -13.25 -4.32
N GLU A 33 17.21 -12.85 -3.70
CA GLU A 33 18.06 -13.72 -2.90
C GLU A 33 17.29 -14.32 -1.72
N LEU A 34 16.52 -13.49 -0.98
CA LEU A 34 15.69 -13.94 0.12
C LEU A 34 14.67 -14.99 -0.30
N LYS A 35 13.98 -14.80 -1.43
CA LYS A 35 13.03 -15.79 -1.96
C LYS A 35 13.73 -17.08 -2.36
N THR A 36 14.85 -16.98 -3.06
CA THR A 36 15.66 -18.15 -3.46
C THR A 36 16.14 -18.94 -2.23
N ASN A 37 16.61 -18.26 -1.19
CA ASN A 37 17.07 -18.92 0.04
C ASN A 37 15.89 -19.54 0.80
N LYS A 38 14.71 -18.93 0.81
CA LYS A 38 13.47 -19.53 1.36
C LYS A 38 13.10 -20.84 0.64
N GLU A 39 13.17 -20.85 -0.70
CA GLU A 39 12.90 -22.04 -1.51
C GLU A 39 13.92 -23.15 -1.25
N LYS A 40 15.21 -22.79 -1.15
CA LYS A 40 16.27 -23.75 -0.78
C LYS A 40 16.04 -24.34 0.61
N ALA A 41 15.74 -23.51 1.59
CA ALA A 41 15.42 -23.97 2.94
C ALA A 41 14.23 -24.91 2.96
N ALA A 42 13.14 -24.59 2.21
CA ALA A 42 11.97 -25.47 2.09
C ALA A 42 12.33 -26.82 1.43
N SER A 43 13.19 -26.82 0.40
CA SER A 43 13.65 -28.04 -0.26
C SER A 43 14.49 -28.92 0.69
N VAL A 44 15.35 -28.31 1.51
CA VAL A 44 16.14 -29.05 2.52
C VAL A 44 15.23 -29.61 3.61
N ALA A 45 14.26 -28.83 4.09
CA ALA A 45 13.28 -29.30 5.09
C ALA A 45 12.47 -30.51 4.57
N ALA A 46 12.10 -30.51 3.28
CA ALA A 46 11.42 -31.63 2.65
C ALA A 46 12.30 -32.90 2.62
N LYS A 47 13.60 -32.76 2.33
CA LYS A 47 14.56 -33.87 2.37
C LYS A 47 14.75 -34.44 3.77
N ILE A 48 14.83 -33.57 4.79
CA ILE A 48 14.90 -34.00 6.18
C ILE A 48 13.65 -34.81 6.53
N SER A 49 12.48 -34.36 6.13
CA SER A 49 11.21 -35.07 6.38
C SER A 49 11.19 -36.45 5.69
N GLU A 50 11.66 -36.54 4.46
CA GLU A 50 11.79 -37.80 3.72
C GLU A 50 12.75 -38.76 4.41
N LEU A 51 13.91 -38.30 4.82
CA LEU A 51 14.92 -39.12 5.53
C LEU A 51 14.43 -39.57 6.90
N ASN A 52 13.68 -38.74 7.62
CA ASN A 52 13.04 -39.13 8.90
C ASN A 52 12.00 -40.24 8.71
N LEU A 53 11.24 -40.22 7.61
CA LEU A 53 10.31 -41.30 7.27
C LEU A 53 11.07 -42.58 6.89
N GLU A 54 12.22 -42.47 6.21
CA GLU A 54 13.09 -43.60 5.91
C GLU A 54 13.69 -44.18 7.19
N LEU A 55 14.17 -43.35 8.10
CA LEU A 55 14.69 -43.75 9.41
C LEU A 55 13.62 -44.51 10.23
N GLN A 56 12.40 -43.99 10.26
CA GLN A 56 11.29 -44.65 10.94
C GLN A 56 11.00 -46.04 10.33
N ARG A 57 11.02 -46.18 8.99
CA ARG A 57 10.85 -47.49 8.35
C ARG A 57 11.98 -48.47 8.68
N ILE A 58 13.21 -47.98 8.82
CA ILE A 58 14.35 -48.80 9.26
C ILE A 58 14.14 -49.25 10.70
N GLU A 59 13.70 -48.37 11.58
CA GLU A 59 13.43 -48.68 12.99
C GLU A 59 12.27 -49.65 13.15
N ASP A 60 11.19 -49.47 12.38
CA ASP A 60 10.05 -50.40 12.37
C ASP A 60 10.48 -51.81 11.92
N LYS A 61 11.31 -51.92 10.89
CA LYS A 61 11.87 -53.21 10.42
C LYS A 61 12.81 -53.82 11.47
N ALA A 62 13.65 -52.98 12.09
CA ALA A 62 14.59 -53.41 13.10
C ALA A 62 13.90 -53.89 14.39
N SER A 63 12.72 -53.35 14.72
CA SER A 63 11.95 -53.78 15.88
C SER A 63 11.60 -55.26 15.83
N SER A 64 11.44 -55.84 14.65
CA SER A 64 11.16 -57.27 14.45
C SER A 64 12.33 -58.16 14.86
N LEU A 65 13.57 -57.66 14.97
CA LEU A 65 14.73 -58.45 15.49
C LEU A 65 14.58 -58.79 16.97
N ASN A 66 13.79 -58.04 17.73
CA ASN A 66 13.55 -58.29 19.17
C ASN A 66 12.41 -59.22 19.42
N ASP A 67 11.69 -59.74 18.41
CA ASP A 67 10.56 -60.62 18.56
C ASP A 67 11.08 -62.08 18.73
N PRO A 68 10.82 -62.73 19.85
CA PRO A 68 11.29 -64.10 20.14
C PRO A 68 10.67 -65.16 19.22
N GLU A 69 9.55 -64.84 18.52
CA GLU A 69 8.91 -65.75 17.59
C GLU A 69 9.64 -65.87 16.24
N PHE A 70 10.59 -64.98 15.91
CA PHE A 70 11.34 -65.01 14.68
C PHE A 70 12.44 -66.10 14.70
N LEU A 71 12.34 -67.10 13.81
CA LEU A 71 13.37 -68.12 13.63
C LEU A 71 14.65 -67.53 13.04
N ARG A 72 15.80 -67.86 13.62
CA ARG A 72 17.12 -67.45 13.10
C ARG A 72 17.30 -67.85 11.64
N GLY A 73 17.68 -66.89 10.80
CA GLY A 73 17.94 -67.12 9.36
C GLY A 73 16.69 -66.92 8.47
N CYS A 74 15.57 -66.48 8.96
CA CYS A 74 14.42 -66.13 8.12
C CYS A 74 14.75 -64.90 7.25
N LYS A 75 14.04 -64.74 6.14
CA LYS A 75 14.23 -63.62 5.20
C LYS A 75 13.97 -62.27 5.93
N CYS A 76 13.03 -62.22 6.82
CA CYS A 76 12.68 -60.98 7.58
C CYS A 76 13.83 -60.50 8.47
N LEU A 77 14.53 -61.42 9.16
CA LEU A 77 15.70 -61.05 9.99
C LEU A 77 16.83 -60.50 9.14
N ARG A 78 17.13 -61.09 7.98
CA ARG A 78 18.15 -60.56 7.08
C ARG A 78 17.77 -59.18 6.52
N GLU A 79 16.53 -58.94 6.24
CA GLU A 79 16.05 -57.64 5.77
C GLU A 79 16.13 -56.60 6.90
N ALA A 80 15.86 -57.00 8.17
CA ALA A 80 16.00 -56.14 9.33
C ALA A 80 17.47 -55.81 9.67
N GLU A 81 18.36 -56.82 9.57
CA GLU A 81 19.82 -56.62 9.73
C GLU A 81 20.35 -55.64 8.68
N ALA A 82 20.03 -55.88 7.39
CA ALA A 82 20.44 -54.98 6.29
C ALA A 82 19.86 -53.57 6.43
N ALA A 83 18.66 -53.42 6.99
CA ALA A 83 18.10 -52.10 7.29
C ALA A 83 18.85 -51.41 8.42
N LEU A 84 19.25 -52.14 9.49
CA LEU A 84 20.07 -51.57 10.57
C LEU A 84 21.46 -51.12 10.08
N GLU A 85 22.07 -51.81 9.14
CA GLU A 85 23.33 -51.39 8.55
C GLU A 85 23.24 -50.05 7.80
N GLN A 86 22.06 -49.69 7.27
CA GLN A 86 21.81 -48.43 6.59
C GLN A 86 21.50 -47.27 7.54
N LYS A 87 21.11 -47.57 8.78
CA LYS A 87 20.70 -46.54 9.76
C LYS A 87 21.73 -45.44 9.99
N PRO A 88 23.05 -45.75 10.20
CA PRO A 88 24.06 -44.70 10.41
C PRO A 88 24.14 -43.72 9.26
N ASP A 89 24.09 -44.20 8.02
CA ASP A 89 24.20 -43.38 6.80
C ASP A 89 22.98 -42.44 6.66
N VAL A 90 21.79 -42.90 7.06
CA VAL A 90 20.57 -42.06 7.05
C VAL A 90 20.64 -41.01 8.14
N VAL A 91 21.09 -41.34 9.35
CA VAL A 91 21.28 -40.41 10.46
C VAL A 91 22.29 -39.34 10.08
N GLU A 92 23.44 -39.71 9.55
CA GLU A 92 24.47 -38.74 9.09
C GLU A 92 23.90 -37.77 8.04
N LYS A 93 23.14 -38.26 7.09
CA LYS A 93 22.46 -37.39 6.10
C LYS A 93 21.47 -36.44 6.75
N ILE A 94 20.69 -36.89 7.74
CA ILE A 94 19.76 -36.05 8.48
C ILE A 94 20.52 -34.93 9.18
N ASP A 95 21.63 -35.23 9.83
CA ASP A 95 22.48 -34.25 10.53
C ASP A 95 23.02 -33.20 9.56
N ILE A 96 23.60 -33.65 8.44
CA ILE A 96 24.12 -32.77 7.37
C ILE A 96 23.02 -31.82 6.84
N PHE A 97 21.84 -32.35 6.54
CA PHE A 97 20.75 -31.51 6.03
C PHE A 97 20.15 -30.61 7.13
N THR A 98 20.18 -31.03 8.38
CA THR A 98 19.75 -30.20 9.53
C THR A 98 20.67 -29.00 9.70
N ASP A 99 21.99 -29.21 9.69
CA ASP A 99 22.99 -28.13 9.73
C ASP A 99 22.79 -27.16 8.54
N GLN A 100 22.57 -27.72 7.35
CA GLN A 100 22.30 -26.94 6.16
C GLN A 100 21.02 -26.10 6.30
N TYR A 101 19.94 -26.67 6.85
CA TYR A 101 18.67 -25.96 7.08
C TYR A 101 18.85 -24.83 8.10
N GLU A 102 19.55 -25.09 9.20
CA GLU A 102 19.82 -24.08 10.21
C GLU A 102 20.64 -22.91 9.67
N SER A 103 21.58 -23.19 8.72
CA SER A 103 22.36 -22.14 8.08
C SER A 103 21.55 -21.12 7.30
N TYR A 104 20.33 -21.46 6.84
CA TYR A 104 19.46 -20.55 6.13
C TYR A 104 18.71 -19.57 7.04
N ASP A 105 18.56 -19.85 8.34
CA ASP A 105 17.75 -19.03 9.27
C ASP A 105 16.36 -18.72 8.67
N ALA A 106 15.64 -19.76 8.29
CA ALA A 106 14.35 -19.66 7.59
C ALA A 106 13.33 -18.72 8.29
N PRO A 107 13.22 -18.67 9.63
CA PRO A 107 12.37 -17.71 10.34
C PRO A 107 12.75 -16.27 10.08
N LYS A 108 14.05 -15.94 10.07
CA LYS A 108 14.56 -14.60 9.79
C LYS A 108 14.29 -14.18 8.34
N ILE A 109 14.56 -15.07 7.40
CA ILE A 109 14.25 -14.85 5.97
C ILE A 109 12.76 -14.57 5.77
N SER A 110 11.87 -15.36 6.37
CA SER A 110 10.43 -15.13 6.27
C SER A 110 10.04 -13.75 6.81
N LYS A 111 10.54 -13.38 7.98
CA LYS A 111 10.31 -12.06 8.58
C LYS A 111 10.79 -10.91 7.69
N MET A 112 11.96 -11.07 7.05
CA MET A 112 12.48 -10.05 6.13
C MET A 112 11.60 -9.90 4.88
N ILE A 113 11.09 -10.99 4.32
CA ILE A 113 10.15 -10.98 3.19
C ILE A 113 8.85 -10.28 3.58
N ASP A 114 8.31 -10.55 4.77
CA ASP A 114 7.08 -9.93 5.25
C ASP A 114 7.27 -8.42 5.51
N GLN A 115 8.44 -8.03 6.03
CA GLN A 115 8.81 -6.62 6.19
C GLN A 115 8.90 -5.90 4.85
N HIS A 116 9.55 -6.52 3.85
CA HIS A 116 9.61 -5.97 2.49
C HIS A 116 8.20 -5.78 1.90
N ALA A 117 7.34 -6.80 1.98
CA ALA A 117 5.97 -6.70 1.49
C ALA A 117 5.16 -5.59 2.19
N SER A 118 5.37 -5.40 3.51
CA SER A 118 4.76 -4.30 4.26
C SER A 118 5.24 -2.93 3.80
N LEU A 119 6.53 -2.80 3.46
CA LEU A 119 7.10 -1.55 2.93
C LEU A 119 6.57 -1.26 1.52
N GLU A 120 6.46 -2.26 0.64
CA GLU A 120 5.85 -2.11 -0.69
C GLU A 120 4.40 -1.62 -0.57
N LYS A 121 3.61 -2.24 0.30
CA LYS A 121 2.23 -1.78 0.55
C LYS A 121 2.18 -0.33 1.02
N LYS A 122 3.05 0.07 1.95
CA LYS A 122 3.13 1.47 2.41
C LYS A 122 3.53 2.41 1.28
N LYS A 123 4.43 2.01 0.40
CA LYS A 123 4.80 2.77 -0.80
C LYS A 123 3.60 3.02 -1.70
N ASP A 124 2.81 1.98 -1.99
CA ASP A 124 1.60 2.09 -2.81
C ASP A 124 0.55 3.01 -2.16
N ASP A 125 0.34 2.88 -0.85
CA ASP A 125 -0.60 3.75 -0.12
C ASP A 125 -0.13 5.21 -0.14
N THR A 126 1.18 5.44 -0.01
CA THR A 126 1.77 6.79 -0.10
C THR A 126 1.66 7.36 -1.52
N ALA A 127 1.87 6.54 -2.55
CA ALA A 127 1.67 6.95 -3.95
C ALA A 127 0.22 7.38 -4.21
N ARG A 128 -0.76 6.66 -3.69
CA ARG A 128 -2.18 7.05 -3.76
C ARG A 128 -2.46 8.35 -3.01
N ALA A 129 -1.81 8.57 -1.87
CA ALA A 129 -1.94 9.81 -1.11
C ALA A 129 -1.34 11.01 -1.88
N ILE A 130 -0.21 10.84 -2.55
CA ILE A 130 0.39 11.84 -3.44
C ILE A 130 -0.62 12.27 -4.52
N VAL A 131 -1.20 11.32 -5.24
CA VAL A 131 -2.19 11.61 -6.30
C VAL A 131 -3.40 12.37 -5.74
N ARG A 132 -3.89 12.01 -4.55
CA ARG A 132 -4.99 12.73 -3.90
C ARG A 132 -4.61 14.16 -3.54
N SER A 133 -3.41 14.39 -3.02
CA SER A 133 -2.90 15.72 -2.68
C SER A 133 -2.74 16.58 -3.95
N GLU A 134 -2.20 16.03 -5.03
CA GLU A 134 -2.07 16.72 -6.32
C GLU A 134 -3.43 17.10 -6.90
N LEU A 135 -4.43 16.22 -6.84
CA LEU A 135 -5.79 16.52 -7.25
C LEU A 135 -6.44 17.61 -6.40
N SER A 136 -6.21 17.58 -5.08
CA SER A 136 -6.70 18.61 -4.15
C SER A 136 -6.09 19.98 -4.45
N ILE A 137 -4.79 20.03 -4.72
CA ILE A 137 -4.06 21.24 -5.13
C ILE A 137 -4.67 21.80 -6.42
N ALA A 138 -4.83 20.98 -7.45
CA ALA A 138 -5.38 21.40 -8.72
C ALA A 138 -6.81 21.97 -8.58
N LYS A 139 -7.65 21.34 -7.77
CA LYS A 139 -9.01 21.84 -7.46
C LYS A 139 -8.97 23.17 -6.74
N ALA A 140 -8.13 23.31 -5.71
CA ALA A 140 -8.02 24.55 -4.95
C ALA A 140 -7.48 25.69 -5.82
N GLU A 141 -6.49 25.46 -6.66
CA GLU A 141 -5.94 26.44 -7.60
C GLU A 141 -7.00 26.90 -8.62
N ASN A 142 -7.80 25.96 -9.19
CA ASN A 142 -8.89 26.30 -10.08
C ASN A 142 -9.97 27.15 -9.40
N ASN A 143 -10.33 26.82 -8.16
CA ASN A 143 -11.28 27.59 -7.37
C ASN A 143 -10.76 29.00 -7.08
N ILE A 144 -9.49 29.14 -6.69
CA ILE A 144 -8.86 30.44 -6.46
C ILE A 144 -8.87 31.29 -7.72
N ASN A 145 -8.53 30.72 -8.88
CA ASN A 145 -8.55 31.42 -10.15
C ASN A 145 -9.96 31.88 -10.53
N SER A 146 -10.97 31.01 -10.36
CA SER A 146 -12.38 31.35 -10.60
C SER A 146 -12.88 32.48 -9.71
N LEU A 147 -12.58 32.41 -8.40
CA LEU A 147 -12.90 33.46 -7.45
C LEU A 147 -12.20 34.78 -7.78
N GLY A 148 -10.92 34.72 -8.17
CA GLY A 148 -10.16 35.88 -8.63
C GLY A 148 -10.78 36.56 -9.87
N SER A 149 -11.24 35.78 -10.83
CA SER A 149 -11.94 36.29 -12.02
C SER A 149 -13.26 36.94 -11.64
N SER A 150 -14.04 36.32 -10.75
CA SER A 150 -15.30 36.86 -10.26
C SER A 150 -15.11 38.17 -9.48
N LEU A 151 -14.08 38.24 -8.65
CA LEU A 151 -13.72 39.44 -7.91
C LEU A 151 -13.38 40.62 -8.85
N LYS A 152 -12.56 40.36 -9.87
CA LYS A 152 -12.23 41.38 -10.89
C LYS A 152 -13.49 41.87 -11.62
N ALA A 153 -14.38 40.96 -11.99
CA ALA A 153 -15.65 41.35 -12.65
C ALA A 153 -16.54 42.20 -11.75
N LEU A 154 -16.60 41.91 -10.44
CA LEU A 154 -17.31 42.74 -9.46
C LEU A 154 -16.67 44.10 -9.28
N GLN A 155 -15.36 44.18 -9.16
CA GLN A 155 -14.62 45.45 -9.08
C GLN A 155 -14.86 46.34 -10.30
N THR A 156 -14.87 45.75 -11.52
CA THR A 156 -15.19 46.48 -12.74
C THR A 156 -16.60 47.04 -12.71
N LYS A 157 -17.60 46.26 -12.24
CA LYS A 157 -18.98 46.73 -12.09
C LYS A 157 -19.09 47.82 -11.04
N GLU A 158 -18.40 47.69 -9.92
CA GLU A 158 -18.35 48.75 -8.87
C GLU A 158 -17.80 50.06 -9.42
N THR A 159 -16.66 50.00 -10.14
CA THR A 159 -16.08 51.18 -10.78
C THR A 159 -17.05 51.79 -11.80
N SER A 160 -17.67 50.98 -12.65
CA SER A 160 -18.66 51.50 -13.63
C SER A 160 -19.88 52.10 -12.96
N TYR A 161 -20.31 51.56 -11.79
CA TYR A 161 -21.41 52.14 -11.03
C TYR A 161 -21.03 53.51 -10.46
N GLU A 162 -19.85 53.61 -9.81
CA GLU A 162 -19.38 54.87 -9.23
C GLU A 162 -19.19 55.95 -10.31
N GLU A 163 -18.64 55.61 -11.48
CA GLU A 163 -18.47 56.52 -12.62
C GLU A 163 -19.82 57.05 -13.17
N ASN A 164 -20.89 56.23 -13.11
CA ASN A 164 -22.19 56.60 -13.64
C ASN A 164 -23.22 56.94 -12.55
N LYS A 165 -22.83 57.05 -11.29
CA LYS A 165 -23.71 57.21 -10.15
C LYS A 165 -24.64 58.42 -10.29
N GLU A 166 -24.10 59.61 -10.65
CA GLU A 166 -24.87 60.82 -10.87
C GLU A 166 -25.90 60.63 -12.04
N ALA A 167 -25.54 59.98 -13.11
CA ALA A 167 -26.42 59.70 -14.22
C ALA A 167 -27.57 58.78 -13.83
N ILE A 168 -27.31 57.75 -13.02
CA ILE A 168 -28.28 56.80 -12.50
C ILE A 168 -29.27 57.50 -11.57
N GLU A 169 -28.79 58.26 -10.60
CA GLU A 169 -29.63 59.03 -9.65
C GLU A 169 -30.50 60.06 -10.38
N ASN A 170 -29.94 60.75 -11.39
CA ASN A 170 -30.72 61.65 -12.24
C ASN A 170 -31.80 60.92 -13.05
N LEU A 171 -31.50 59.73 -13.58
CA LEU A 171 -32.49 58.94 -14.32
C LEU A 171 -33.64 58.46 -13.41
N GLU A 172 -33.31 57.98 -12.23
CA GLU A 172 -34.32 57.57 -11.22
C GLU A 172 -35.24 58.71 -10.85
N ARG A 173 -34.69 59.91 -10.63
CA ARG A 173 -35.48 61.13 -10.35
C ARG A 173 -36.41 61.46 -11.54
N LEU A 174 -35.89 61.47 -12.76
CA LEU A 174 -36.68 61.77 -13.95
C LEU A 174 -37.78 60.73 -14.18
N MET A 175 -37.53 59.46 -13.88
CA MET A 175 -38.54 58.39 -13.97
C MET A 175 -39.66 58.61 -12.92
N ALA A 176 -39.32 58.97 -11.70
CA ALA A 176 -40.29 59.27 -10.65
C ALA A 176 -41.12 60.48 -11.01
N GLU A 177 -40.52 61.56 -11.51
CA GLU A 177 -41.23 62.76 -11.99
C GLU A 177 -42.19 62.42 -13.16
N ARG A 178 -41.76 61.61 -14.12
CA ARG A 178 -42.60 61.12 -15.22
C ARG A 178 -43.81 60.32 -14.71
N ASP A 179 -43.61 59.42 -13.78
CA ASP A 179 -44.68 58.56 -13.25
C ASP A 179 -45.67 59.37 -12.42
N GLU A 180 -45.23 60.43 -11.73
CA GLU A 180 -46.11 61.39 -11.05
C GLU A 180 -46.96 62.21 -12.06
N GLU A 181 -46.34 62.72 -13.13
CA GLU A 181 -47.04 63.43 -14.17
C GLU A 181 -48.04 62.56 -14.90
N GLN A 182 -47.70 61.29 -15.19
CA GLN A 182 -48.60 60.31 -15.77
C GLN A 182 -49.84 60.07 -14.88
N GLN A 183 -49.59 59.92 -13.56
CA GLN A 183 -50.70 59.77 -12.58
C GLN A 183 -51.61 61.01 -12.51
N LYS A 184 -51.04 62.21 -12.60
CA LYS A 184 -51.78 63.48 -12.63
C LYS A 184 -52.64 63.56 -13.94
N ALA A 185 -52.07 63.21 -15.07
CA ALA A 185 -52.73 63.19 -16.35
C ALA A 185 -53.91 62.19 -16.37
N ASP A 186 -53.68 60.96 -15.84
CA ASP A 186 -54.71 59.93 -15.73
C ASP A 186 -55.86 60.31 -14.78
N LYS A 187 -55.59 61.04 -13.72
CA LYS A 187 -56.63 61.59 -12.83
C LYS A 187 -57.41 62.70 -13.52
N THR A 188 -56.74 63.50 -14.36
CA THR A 188 -57.43 64.61 -15.07
C THR A 188 -58.32 64.08 -16.20
N LYS A 189 -57.92 62.94 -16.84
CA LYS A 189 -58.76 62.29 -17.87
C LYS A 189 -60.00 61.56 -17.34
N LYS A 190 -60.03 61.25 -16.05
CA LYS A 190 -61.18 60.59 -15.38
C LYS A 190 -62.19 61.54 -14.78
N ARG A 191 -61.92 62.84 -14.84
CA ARG A 191 -62.89 63.91 -14.54
C ARG A 191 -63.54 64.41 -15.81
#